data_72e794861bcb716734f94ede3f109c9f
#
_entry.id   72e794861bcb716734f94ede3f109c9f
#
_cell.length_a   1.000
_cell.length_b   1.000
_cell.length_c   1.000
_cell.angle_alpha   90.00
_cell.angle_beta   90.00
_cell.angle_gamma   90.00
#
_symmetry.space_group_name_H-M   'P 1'
#
loop_
_entity.id
_entity.type
_entity.pdbx_description
1 polymer ?
#
loop_
_entity_poly.entity_id
_entity_poly.type
_entity_poly.pdbx_seq_one_letter_code
_entity_poly.pdbx_strand_id
1 'polypeptide(L)'
;MPRNKGQRYPADPPTVAEIVAVMRQTPDKRHGYQVHAMIVVLWRAGLRVQEALELLETDLDEHRGSLLVRHGKGRRRREIGMDAWGWEQLRPWLAARAELPIGPLFCVIDGPTRGRAWSSSGVRFELHRLAVQAGVRRRFAPHQLRHAHALELAHEGVALNIIQRQLGHANLGTTSIYLQGIDTEEIIPTVHGRRGPMMSATAGLRL
;
A
#
# COMPACT_ATOMS: atom_id res chain seq x y z
N MET A 1 13.36 -13.33 -26.00
CA MET A 1 12.61 -13.71 -24.78
C MET A 1 13.36 -13.21 -23.57
N PRO A 2 12.70 -12.63 -22.56
CA PRO A 2 13.42 -12.18 -21.35
C PRO A 2 13.99 -13.41 -20.63
N ARG A 3 15.28 -13.33 -20.25
CA ARG A 3 16.05 -14.40 -19.60
C ARG A 3 15.43 -14.99 -18.31
N ASN A 4 14.40 -14.35 -17.73
CA ASN A 4 13.85 -14.65 -16.42
C ASN A 4 12.38 -15.14 -16.46
N LYS A 5 11.88 -15.61 -17.61
CA LYS A 5 10.51 -16.12 -17.73
C LYS A 5 10.39 -17.41 -16.89
N GLY A 6 9.65 -17.34 -15.78
CA GLY A 6 9.39 -18.50 -14.89
C GLY A 6 10.18 -18.51 -13.58
N GLN A 7 11.16 -17.62 -13.37
CA GLN A 7 11.86 -17.52 -12.09
C GLN A 7 11.05 -16.64 -11.13
N ARG A 8 10.66 -17.21 -9.99
CA ARG A 8 10.07 -16.46 -8.87
C ARG A 8 11.20 -16.06 -7.93
N TYR A 9 11.55 -14.77 -7.96
CA TYR A 9 12.44 -14.21 -6.95
C TYR A 9 11.65 -13.97 -5.67
N PRO A 10 12.28 -14.13 -4.48
CA PRO A 10 11.69 -13.68 -3.23
C PRO A 10 11.26 -12.21 -3.35
N ALA A 11 10.17 -11.87 -2.71
CA ALA A 11 9.75 -10.50 -2.67
C ALA A 11 10.78 -9.69 -1.87
N ASP A 12 11.33 -8.66 -2.49
CA ASP A 12 12.28 -7.73 -1.89
C ASP A 12 11.70 -6.30 -2.04
N PRO A 13 10.67 -5.95 -1.24
CA PRO A 13 10.09 -4.63 -1.27
C PRO A 13 11.07 -3.59 -0.69
N PRO A 14 10.91 -2.31 -1.08
CA PRO A 14 11.69 -1.24 -0.48
C PRO A 14 11.41 -1.13 1.01
N THR A 15 12.43 -0.82 1.78
CA THR A 15 12.31 -0.50 3.20
C THR A 15 11.61 0.83 3.40
N VAL A 16 11.09 1.07 4.61
CA VAL A 16 10.49 2.36 5.00
C VAL A 16 11.46 3.52 4.73
N ALA A 17 12.74 3.35 5.09
CA ALA A 17 13.78 4.37 4.86
C ALA A 17 13.96 4.69 3.38
N GLU A 18 13.95 3.67 2.50
CA GLU A 18 14.04 3.84 1.04
C GLU A 18 12.78 4.53 0.50
N ILE A 19 11.58 4.17 0.97
CA ILE A 19 10.34 4.83 0.55
C ILE A 19 10.37 6.31 0.95
N VAL A 20 10.73 6.64 2.18
CA VAL A 20 10.86 8.02 2.65
C VAL A 20 11.93 8.78 1.87
N ALA A 21 13.06 8.15 1.55
CA ALA A 21 14.10 8.76 0.72
C ALA A 21 13.57 9.13 -0.68
N VAL A 22 12.76 8.25 -1.30
CA VAL A 22 12.11 8.53 -2.59
C VAL A 22 11.07 9.66 -2.46
N MET A 23 10.27 9.66 -1.40
CA MET A 23 9.27 10.71 -1.15
C MET A 23 9.91 12.10 -1.03
N ARG A 24 11.11 12.19 -0.43
CA ARG A 24 11.88 13.43 -0.32
C ARG A 24 12.37 13.99 -1.65
N GLN A 25 12.41 13.18 -2.72
CA GLN A 25 12.76 13.63 -4.07
C GLN A 25 11.58 14.26 -4.82
N THR A 26 10.36 14.20 -4.28
CA THR A 26 9.21 14.85 -4.92
C THR A 26 9.37 16.37 -4.85
N PRO A 27 9.26 17.08 -5.99
CA PRO A 27 9.42 18.53 -6.00
C PRO A 27 8.25 19.23 -5.31
N ASP A 28 8.52 20.36 -4.67
CA ASP A 28 7.50 21.20 -4.01
C ASP A 28 6.67 21.99 -5.05
N LYS A 29 5.85 21.25 -5.79
CA LYS A 29 4.92 21.78 -6.82
C LYS A 29 3.81 20.75 -7.08
N ARG A 30 2.74 21.18 -7.75
CA ARG A 30 1.53 20.39 -8.02
C ARG A 30 1.82 18.94 -8.49
N HIS A 31 2.72 18.79 -9.47
CA HIS A 31 3.10 17.45 -9.94
C HIS A 31 3.79 16.61 -8.85
N GLY A 32 4.66 17.24 -8.06
CA GLY A 32 5.31 16.55 -6.94
C GLY A 32 4.33 16.13 -5.86
N TYR A 33 3.36 16.97 -5.52
CA TYR A 33 2.28 16.60 -4.59
C TYR A 33 1.47 15.41 -5.08
N GLN A 34 1.17 15.35 -6.39
CA GLN A 34 0.48 14.21 -7.00
C GLN A 34 1.29 12.92 -6.88
N VAL A 35 2.59 12.95 -7.21
CA VAL A 35 3.45 11.76 -7.13
C VAL A 35 3.62 11.32 -5.68
N HIS A 36 3.81 12.26 -4.76
CA HIS A 36 3.89 12.02 -3.33
C HIS A 36 2.62 11.32 -2.81
N ALA A 37 1.46 11.86 -3.11
CA ALA A 37 0.16 11.30 -2.76
C ALA A 37 -0.06 9.90 -3.38
N MET A 38 0.40 9.68 -4.62
CA MET A 38 0.36 8.36 -5.25
C MET A 38 1.20 7.35 -4.46
N ILE A 39 2.41 7.70 -4.03
CA ILE A 39 3.24 6.83 -3.17
C ILE A 39 2.48 6.51 -1.88
N VAL A 40 1.88 7.52 -1.25
CA VAL A 40 1.13 7.35 0.01
C VAL A 40 -0.01 6.35 -0.14
N VAL A 41 -0.89 6.50 -1.13
CA VAL A 41 -2.04 5.59 -1.28
C VAL A 41 -1.62 4.17 -1.69
N LEU A 42 -0.53 4.02 -2.43
CA LEU A 42 0.02 2.71 -2.77
C LEU A 42 0.66 2.02 -1.58
N TRP A 43 1.30 2.79 -0.69
CA TRP A 43 2.02 2.29 0.47
C TRP A 43 1.15 2.23 1.73
N ARG A 44 0.49 3.32 2.15
CA ARG A 44 -0.25 3.35 3.43
C ARG A 44 -1.69 2.83 3.34
N ALA A 45 -2.32 2.87 2.16
CA ALA A 45 -3.60 2.23 1.92
C ALA A 45 -3.47 0.87 1.19
N GLY A 46 -2.30 0.54 0.69
CA GLY A 46 -2.01 -0.73 0.02
C GLY A 46 -2.79 -0.93 -1.28
N LEU A 47 -3.11 0.13 -2.01
CA LEU A 47 -3.87 0.07 -3.25
C LEU A 47 -3.05 -0.56 -4.40
N ARG A 48 -3.76 -1.20 -5.34
CA ARG A 48 -3.18 -1.47 -6.67
C ARG A 48 -3.15 -0.18 -7.47
N VAL A 49 -2.18 -0.05 -8.39
CA VAL A 49 -2.07 1.18 -9.21
C VAL A 49 -3.36 1.50 -9.98
N GLN A 50 -4.06 0.52 -10.50
CA GLN A 50 -5.33 0.75 -11.17
C GLN A 50 -6.43 1.21 -10.19
N GLU A 51 -6.50 0.61 -9.02
CA GLU A 51 -7.43 1.02 -7.96
C GLU A 51 -7.18 2.48 -7.54
N ALA A 52 -5.91 2.88 -7.39
CA ALA A 52 -5.55 4.26 -7.09
C ALA A 52 -5.92 5.23 -8.21
N LEU A 53 -5.71 4.85 -9.48
CA LEU A 53 -6.05 5.69 -10.64
C LEU A 53 -7.56 5.84 -10.90
N GLU A 54 -8.37 4.91 -10.37
CA GLU A 54 -9.83 4.95 -10.44
C GLU A 54 -10.48 5.68 -9.26
N LEU A 55 -9.69 6.11 -8.25
CA LEU A 55 -10.23 6.88 -7.11
C LEU A 55 -10.78 8.23 -7.59
N LEU A 56 -11.90 8.60 -6.98
CA LEU A 56 -12.47 9.94 -7.04
C LEU A 56 -12.31 10.61 -5.67
N GLU A 57 -12.39 11.94 -5.62
CA GLU A 57 -12.37 12.68 -4.34
C GLU A 57 -13.50 12.22 -3.41
N THR A 58 -14.66 11.88 -3.97
CA THR A 58 -15.82 11.35 -3.24
C THR A 58 -15.64 9.94 -2.65
N ASP A 59 -14.53 9.27 -2.98
CA ASP A 59 -14.19 7.97 -2.42
C ASP A 59 -13.36 8.07 -1.13
N LEU A 60 -13.00 9.29 -0.74
CA LEU A 60 -12.17 9.58 0.42
C LEU A 60 -13.06 10.00 1.59
N ASP A 61 -12.87 9.38 2.74
CA ASP A 61 -13.48 9.78 4.02
C ASP A 61 -12.38 9.91 5.09
N GLU A 62 -11.78 11.10 5.17
CA GLU A 62 -10.71 11.38 6.13
C GLU A 62 -11.21 11.26 7.57
N HIS A 63 -12.46 11.62 7.85
CA HIS A 63 -13.02 11.55 9.20
C HIS A 63 -13.08 10.09 9.71
N ARG A 64 -13.43 9.15 8.84
CA ARG A 64 -13.44 7.72 9.15
C ARG A 64 -12.10 7.04 8.91
N GLY A 65 -11.14 7.73 8.31
CA GLY A 65 -9.85 7.16 7.92
C GLY A 65 -9.97 6.13 6.80
N SER A 66 -10.98 6.25 5.92
CA SER A 66 -11.30 5.21 4.94
C SER A 66 -11.29 5.69 3.49
N LEU A 67 -11.01 4.74 2.58
CA LEU A 67 -11.08 4.92 1.14
C LEU A 67 -11.97 3.84 0.52
N LEU A 68 -12.81 4.24 -0.44
CA LEU A 68 -13.70 3.35 -1.16
C LEU A 68 -13.06 2.88 -2.47
N VAL A 69 -12.74 1.60 -2.57
CA VAL A 69 -12.32 0.95 -3.82
C VAL A 69 -13.55 0.43 -4.55
N ARG A 70 -13.94 1.12 -5.64
CA ARG A 70 -15.16 0.79 -6.40
C ARG A 70 -15.00 -0.49 -7.23
N HIS A 71 -13.85 -0.67 -7.88
CA HIS A 71 -13.56 -1.76 -8.80
C HIS A 71 -12.29 -2.54 -8.40
N GLY A 72 -12.39 -3.36 -7.36
CA GLY A 72 -11.34 -4.31 -7.01
C GLY A 72 -11.25 -5.49 -8.00
N LYS A 73 -10.27 -6.38 -7.81
CA LYS A 73 -10.17 -7.63 -8.61
C LYS A 73 -11.50 -8.40 -8.54
N GLY A 74 -12.09 -8.68 -9.68
CA GLY A 74 -13.44 -9.29 -9.79
C GLY A 74 -14.59 -8.30 -9.61
N ARG A 75 -14.36 -6.99 -9.81
CA ARG A 75 -15.35 -5.89 -9.66
C ARG A 75 -15.99 -5.80 -8.27
N ARG A 76 -15.33 -6.29 -7.24
CA ARG A 76 -15.84 -6.22 -5.87
C ARG A 76 -15.49 -4.88 -5.25
N ARG A 77 -16.53 -4.17 -4.80
CA ARG A 77 -16.40 -2.95 -4.00
C ARG A 77 -15.91 -3.31 -2.61
N ARG A 78 -14.98 -2.54 -2.07
CA ARG A 78 -14.51 -2.66 -0.69
C ARG A 78 -14.09 -1.32 -0.12
N GLU A 79 -14.23 -1.18 1.16
CA GLU A 79 -13.70 -0.07 1.94
C GLU A 79 -12.40 -0.53 2.61
N ILE A 80 -11.41 0.34 2.62
CA ILE A 80 -10.08 0.08 3.19
C ILE A 80 -9.67 1.24 4.09
N GLY A 81 -8.79 0.97 5.05
CA GLY A 81 -8.26 1.99 5.96
C GLY A 81 -6.96 2.63 5.45
N MET A 82 -6.70 3.84 5.92
CA MET A 82 -5.42 4.52 5.85
C MET A 82 -5.19 5.28 7.15
N ASP A 83 -3.96 5.25 7.68
CA ASP A 83 -3.61 5.89 8.95
C ASP A 83 -3.57 7.42 8.87
N ALA A 84 -3.57 8.07 10.03
CA ALA A 84 -3.57 9.52 10.14
C ALA A 84 -2.40 10.18 9.43
N TRP A 85 -1.19 9.59 9.52
CA TRP A 85 -0.01 10.09 8.82
C TRP A 85 -0.23 10.06 7.29
N GLY A 86 -0.80 8.99 6.75
CA GLY A 86 -1.13 8.90 5.32
C GLY A 86 -2.08 10.02 4.87
N TRP A 87 -3.08 10.35 5.69
CA TRP A 87 -3.99 11.47 5.43
C TRP A 87 -3.29 12.82 5.45
N GLU A 88 -2.42 13.07 6.43
CA GLU A 88 -1.61 14.29 6.47
C GLU A 88 -0.76 14.47 5.21
N GLN A 89 -0.11 13.39 4.77
CA GLN A 89 0.72 13.42 3.55
C GLN A 89 -0.10 13.60 2.26
N LEU A 90 -1.38 13.26 2.27
CA LEU A 90 -2.28 13.41 1.12
C LEU A 90 -2.80 14.85 0.96
N ARG A 91 -2.95 15.60 2.05
CA ARG A 91 -3.55 16.95 2.07
C ARG A 91 -2.98 17.94 1.04
N PRO A 92 -1.64 18.05 0.82
CA PRO A 92 -1.10 18.99 -0.17
C PRO A 92 -1.61 18.69 -1.59
N TRP A 93 -1.76 17.41 -1.91
CA TRP A 93 -2.34 17.02 -3.19
C TRP A 93 -3.84 17.32 -3.25
N LEU A 94 -4.61 17.04 -2.21
CA LEU A 94 -6.05 17.33 -2.19
C LEU A 94 -6.31 18.83 -2.37
N ALA A 95 -5.54 19.69 -1.73
CA ALA A 95 -5.63 21.14 -1.92
C ALA A 95 -5.32 21.53 -3.39
N ALA A 96 -4.26 21.01 -3.97
CA ALA A 96 -3.90 21.27 -5.37
C ALA A 96 -4.89 20.68 -6.36
N ARG A 97 -5.51 19.53 -6.01
CA ARG A 97 -6.48 18.82 -6.83
C ARG A 97 -7.79 19.60 -6.98
N ALA A 98 -8.23 20.30 -5.93
CA ALA A 98 -9.45 21.10 -5.94
C ALA A 98 -9.45 22.20 -7.03
N GLU A 99 -8.29 22.63 -7.50
CA GLU A 99 -8.13 23.59 -8.60
C GLU A 99 -8.20 22.97 -10.00
N LEU A 100 -8.33 21.64 -10.10
CA LEU A 100 -8.37 20.92 -11.37
C LEU A 100 -9.82 20.54 -11.75
N PRO A 101 -10.10 20.21 -13.02
CA PRO A 101 -11.43 19.77 -13.44
C PRO A 101 -11.92 18.56 -12.64
N ILE A 102 -13.23 18.50 -12.37
CA ILE A 102 -13.85 17.35 -11.71
C ILE A 102 -13.51 16.06 -12.47
N GLY A 103 -13.11 15.03 -11.74
CA GLY A 103 -12.71 13.75 -12.36
C GLY A 103 -11.91 12.86 -11.42
N PRO A 104 -11.04 12.00 -11.94
CA PRO A 104 -10.20 11.11 -11.15
C PRO A 104 -9.32 11.87 -10.18
N LEU A 105 -9.11 11.30 -8.98
CA LEU A 105 -8.23 11.89 -7.96
C LEU A 105 -6.82 12.14 -8.54
N PHE A 106 -6.29 11.15 -9.26
CA PHE A 106 -4.99 11.25 -9.93
C PHE A 106 -5.19 11.46 -11.42
N CYS A 107 -4.97 12.68 -11.88
CA CYS A 107 -5.25 13.09 -13.25
C CYS A 107 -4.06 13.76 -13.93
N VAL A 108 -4.16 13.93 -15.22
CA VAL A 108 -3.21 14.75 -15.99
C VAL A 108 -3.39 16.21 -15.55
N ILE A 109 -2.32 16.85 -15.13
CA ILE A 109 -2.34 18.20 -14.53
C ILE A 109 -2.35 19.27 -15.59
N ASP A 110 -1.60 19.09 -16.68
CA ASP A 110 -1.35 20.08 -17.69
C ASP A 110 -1.59 19.54 -19.12
N GLY A 111 -1.69 20.45 -20.09
CA GLY A 111 -1.83 20.13 -21.50
C GLY A 111 -3.26 19.78 -21.95
N PRO A 112 -3.41 19.32 -23.20
CA PRO A 112 -4.73 19.12 -23.83
C PRO A 112 -5.60 18.03 -23.17
N THR A 113 -4.99 17.15 -22.40
CA THR A 113 -5.66 16.04 -21.70
C THR A 113 -5.84 16.27 -20.20
N ARG A 114 -5.66 17.54 -19.75
CA ARG A 114 -5.86 17.95 -18.36
C ARG A 114 -7.18 17.43 -17.80
N GLY A 115 -7.15 16.86 -16.60
CA GLY A 115 -8.31 16.28 -15.92
C GLY A 115 -8.62 14.82 -16.30
N ARG A 116 -8.01 14.26 -17.35
CA ARG A 116 -8.13 12.81 -17.61
C ARG A 116 -7.31 11.99 -16.62
N ALA A 117 -7.74 10.75 -16.40
CA ALA A 117 -7.00 9.83 -15.52
C ALA A 117 -5.51 9.74 -15.90
N TRP A 118 -4.63 9.80 -14.90
CA TRP A 118 -3.21 9.57 -15.11
C TRP A 118 -2.98 8.12 -15.54
N SER A 119 -1.92 7.86 -16.32
CA SER A 119 -1.65 6.51 -16.81
C SER A 119 -0.80 5.69 -15.83
N SER A 120 -1.03 4.39 -15.80
CA SER A 120 -0.20 3.49 -14.98
C SER A 120 1.26 3.41 -15.44
N SER A 121 1.54 3.68 -16.72
CA SER A 121 2.91 3.82 -17.25
C SER A 121 3.56 5.09 -16.74
N GLY A 122 2.84 6.22 -16.70
CA GLY A 122 3.31 7.47 -16.13
C GLY A 122 3.64 7.33 -14.65
N VAL A 123 2.77 6.68 -13.86
CA VAL A 123 3.06 6.38 -12.44
C VAL A 123 4.36 5.59 -12.31
N ARG A 124 4.52 4.49 -13.07
CA ARG A 124 5.74 3.66 -12.99
C ARG A 124 6.99 4.43 -13.40
N PHE A 125 6.89 5.28 -14.42
CA PHE A 125 7.99 6.13 -14.86
C PHE A 125 8.44 7.08 -13.75
N GLU A 126 7.50 7.81 -13.12
CA GLU A 126 7.81 8.75 -12.05
C GLU A 126 8.40 8.05 -10.81
N LEU A 127 7.82 6.92 -10.40
CA LEU A 127 8.37 6.14 -9.28
C LEU A 127 9.80 5.68 -9.55
N HIS A 128 10.07 5.18 -10.76
CA HIS A 128 11.42 4.76 -11.15
C HIS A 128 12.39 5.94 -11.17
N ARG A 129 11.99 7.07 -11.78
CA ARG A 129 12.80 8.29 -11.85
C ARG A 129 13.20 8.78 -10.47
N LEU A 130 12.25 8.87 -9.53
CA LEU A 130 12.50 9.32 -8.16
C LEU A 130 13.37 8.31 -7.38
N ALA A 131 13.19 7.02 -7.59
CA ALA A 131 14.01 5.99 -6.97
C ALA A 131 15.48 6.11 -7.40
N VAL A 132 15.71 6.34 -8.69
CA VAL A 132 17.08 6.60 -9.21
C VAL A 132 17.69 7.85 -8.57
N GLN A 133 16.91 8.94 -8.46
CA GLN A 133 17.36 10.18 -7.81
C GLN A 133 17.67 9.98 -6.32
N ALA A 134 16.90 9.13 -5.62
CA ALA A 134 17.13 8.78 -4.22
C ALA A 134 18.28 7.79 -4.01
N GLY A 135 18.89 7.26 -5.08
CA GLY A 135 19.92 6.23 -4.99
C GLY A 135 19.40 4.84 -4.58
N VAL A 136 18.10 4.62 -4.68
CA VAL A 136 17.48 3.33 -4.34
C VAL A 136 17.76 2.31 -5.44
N ARG A 137 18.48 1.24 -5.11
CA ARG A 137 18.84 0.17 -6.06
C ARG A 137 17.78 -0.89 -6.21
N ARG A 138 16.91 -1.08 -5.21
CA ARG A 138 15.80 -2.02 -5.26
C ARG A 138 14.76 -1.61 -6.28
N ARG A 139 13.99 -2.57 -6.76
CA ARG A 139 12.87 -2.28 -7.65
C ARG A 139 11.83 -1.45 -6.91
N PHE A 140 11.66 -0.19 -7.32
CA PHE A 140 10.65 0.71 -6.79
C PHE A 140 9.48 0.82 -7.77
N ALA A 141 8.38 0.16 -7.46
CA ALA A 141 7.22 0.04 -8.34
C ALA A 141 5.94 -0.06 -7.51
N PRO A 142 4.75 0.26 -8.07
CA PRO A 142 3.49 0.24 -7.34
C PRO A 142 3.22 -1.04 -6.56
N HIS A 143 3.54 -2.18 -7.15
CA HIS A 143 3.33 -3.47 -6.49
C HIS A 143 4.26 -3.69 -5.30
N GLN A 144 5.47 -3.14 -5.34
CA GLN A 144 6.43 -3.23 -4.25
C GLN A 144 6.02 -2.38 -3.05
N LEU A 145 5.43 -1.20 -3.28
CA LEU A 145 4.89 -0.34 -2.21
C LEU A 145 3.74 -1.02 -1.47
N ARG A 146 2.83 -1.64 -2.22
CA ARG A 146 1.74 -2.44 -1.64
C ARG A 146 2.28 -3.67 -0.89
N HIS A 147 3.40 -4.23 -1.32
CA HIS A 147 4.07 -5.35 -0.65
C HIS A 147 4.68 -4.90 0.67
N ALA A 148 5.37 -3.75 0.68
CA ALA A 148 5.88 -3.14 1.90
C ALA A 148 4.76 -2.92 2.92
N HIS A 149 3.60 -2.37 2.49
CA HIS A 149 2.42 -2.23 3.33
C HIS A 149 1.98 -3.54 3.99
N ALA A 150 1.92 -4.63 3.22
CA ALA A 150 1.51 -5.93 3.74
C ALA A 150 2.47 -6.47 4.80
N LEU A 151 3.79 -6.30 4.58
CA LEU A 151 4.82 -6.72 5.52
C LEU A 151 4.81 -5.86 6.79
N GLU A 152 4.65 -4.55 6.67
CA GLU A 152 4.54 -3.65 7.83
C GLU A 152 3.35 -4.06 8.71
N LEU A 153 2.16 -4.24 8.14
CA LEU A 153 0.99 -4.69 8.90
C LEU A 153 1.22 -6.05 9.61
N ALA A 154 1.95 -6.96 8.94
CA ALA A 154 2.27 -8.24 9.55
C ALA A 154 3.25 -8.10 10.73
N HIS A 155 4.31 -7.30 10.58
CA HIS A 155 5.25 -7.00 11.66
C HIS A 155 4.59 -6.22 12.81
N GLU A 156 3.58 -5.42 12.54
CA GLU A 156 2.74 -4.75 13.54
C GLU A 156 1.77 -5.72 14.24
N GLY A 157 1.76 -6.99 13.88
CA GLY A 157 0.90 -8.02 14.48
C GLY A 157 -0.55 -7.98 14.01
N VAL A 158 -0.85 -7.30 12.91
CA VAL A 158 -2.21 -7.24 12.35
C VAL A 158 -2.64 -8.62 11.85
N ALA A 159 -3.81 -9.07 12.25
CA ALA A 159 -4.31 -10.40 11.90
C ALA A 159 -4.40 -10.60 10.37
N LEU A 160 -3.97 -11.77 9.89
CA LEU A 160 -3.87 -12.11 8.47
C LEU A 160 -5.17 -11.90 7.68
N ASN A 161 -6.32 -12.17 8.30
CA ASN A 161 -7.63 -11.95 7.68
C ASN A 161 -7.95 -10.46 7.49
N ILE A 162 -7.44 -9.58 8.35
CA ILE A 162 -7.57 -8.13 8.22
C ILE A 162 -6.68 -7.66 7.07
N ILE A 163 -5.41 -8.10 7.02
CA ILE A 163 -4.48 -7.81 5.93
C ILE A 163 -5.07 -8.27 4.59
N GLN A 164 -5.65 -9.48 4.55
CA GLN A 164 -6.31 -10.01 3.36
C GLN A 164 -7.44 -9.10 2.88
N ARG A 165 -8.32 -8.67 3.79
CA ARG A 165 -9.44 -7.77 3.47
C ARG A 165 -8.96 -6.40 3.00
N GLN A 166 -8.00 -5.80 3.71
CA GLN A 166 -7.35 -4.54 3.34
C GLN A 166 -6.83 -4.61 1.90
N LEU A 167 -6.08 -5.64 1.58
CA LEU A 167 -5.52 -5.85 0.26
C LEU A 167 -6.54 -6.32 -0.80
N GLY A 168 -7.69 -6.83 -0.41
CA GLY A 168 -8.69 -7.39 -1.33
C GLY A 168 -8.15 -8.62 -2.07
N HIS A 169 -7.51 -9.55 -1.34
CA HIS A 169 -7.11 -10.85 -1.85
C HIS A 169 -8.25 -11.85 -1.69
N ALA A 170 -8.66 -12.47 -2.79
CA ALA A 170 -9.72 -13.50 -2.77
C ALA A 170 -9.27 -14.80 -2.09
N ASN A 171 -7.96 -15.06 -2.02
CA ASN A 171 -7.38 -16.26 -1.43
C ASN A 171 -6.29 -15.90 -0.43
N LEU A 172 -6.30 -16.53 0.75
CA LEU A 172 -5.28 -16.40 1.80
C LEU A 172 -3.89 -16.78 1.30
N GLY A 173 -3.78 -17.78 0.41
CA GLY A 173 -2.52 -18.18 -0.20
C GLY A 173 -1.79 -17.03 -0.92
N THR A 174 -2.54 -16.07 -1.49
CA THR A 174 -1.95 -14.88 -2.09
C THR A 174 -1.34 -13.97 -1.02
N THR A 175 -1.98 -13.84 0.14
CA THR A 175 -1.46 -13.03 1.27
C THR A 175 -0.27 -13.72 1.92
N SER A 176 -0.30 -15.05 2.07
CA SER A 176 0.80 -15.84 2.63
C SER A 176 2.10 -15.71 1.85
N ILE A 177 2.03 -15.58 0.50
CA ILE A 177 3.23 -15.36 -0.32
C ILE A 177 3.93 -14.04 0.04
N TYR A 178 3.17 -13.02 0.45
CA TYR A 178 3.71 -11.74 0.91
C TYR A 178 4.38 -11.85 2.28
N LEU A 179 4.03 -12.86 3.08
CA LEU A 179 4.49 -13.05 4.45
C LEU A 179 5.55 -14.17 4.58
N GLN A 180 6.07 -14.68 3.49
CA GLN A 180 7.14 -15.71 3.48
C GLN A 180 8.48 -15.23 4.09
N GLY A 181 8.58 -13.98 4.49
CA GLY A 181 9.73 -13.40 5.20
C GLY A 181 9.58 -13.32 6.72
N ILE A 182 8.50 -13.88 7.31
CA ILE A 182 8.38 -14.01 8.77
C ILE A 182 9.30 -15.13 9.20
N ASP A 183 10.38 -14.78 9.91
CA ASP A 183 11.45 -15.68 10.28
C ASP A 183 11.02 -16.62 11.40
N THR A 184 11.64 -17.81 11.44
CA THR A 184 11.45 -18.80 12.53
C THR A 184 11.77 -18.20 13.90
N GLU A 185 12.65 -17.19 13.95
CA GLU A 185 13.00 -16.45 15.17
C GLU A 185 11.83 -15.66 15.77
N GLU A 186 10.80 -15.27 14.98
CA GLU A 186 9.58 -14.64 15.48
C GLU A 186 8.54 -15.68 15.95
N ILE A 187 8.53 -16.85 15.35
CA ILE A 187 7.55 -17.91 15.66
C ILE A 187 7.78 -18.44 17.08
N ILE A 188 9.03 -18.69 17.44
CA ILE A 188 9.39 -19.31 18.73
C ILE A 188 8.97 -18.44 19.91
N PRO A 189 9.36 -17.13 20.01
CA PRO A 189 8.94 -16.29 21.14
C PRO A 189 7.44 -16.07 21.19
N THR A 190 6.79 -15.93 20.01
CA THR A 190 5.34 -15.73 19.92
C THR A 190 4.56 -16.93 20.46
N VAL A 191 4.98 -18.14 20.11
CA VAL A 191 4.34 -19.37 20.60
C VAL A 191 4.69 -19.63 22.06
N HIS A 192 5.94 -19.40 22.46
CA HIS A 192 6.40 -19.59 23.85
C HIS A 192 5.75 -18.59 24.82
N GLY A 193 5.50 -17.35 24.38
CA GLY A 193 4.84 -16.31 25.18
C GLY A 193 3.32 -16.47 25.32
N ARG A 194 2.70 -17.52 24.77
CA ARG A 194 1.26 -17.75 24.92
C ARG A 194 0.89 -17.98 26.38
N ARG A 195 -0.15 -17.29 26.83
CA ARG A 195 -0.73 -17.52 28.15
C ARG A 195 -1.42 -18.89 28.18
N GLY A 196 -1.22 -19.64 29.28
CA GLY A 196 -1.98 -20.87 29.54
C GLY A 196 -3.49 -20.59 29.55
N PRO A 197 -4.33 -21.59 29.26
CA PRO A 197 -5.78 -21.44 29.34
C PRO A 197 -6.17 -21.08 30.79
N MET A 198 -7.07 -20.10 30.93
CA MET A 198 -7.67 -19.82 32.25
C MET A 198 -8.58 -21.00 32.61
N MET A 199 -8.11 -21.86 33.46
CA MET A 199 -8.91 -22.96 34.02
C MET A 199 -9.50 -22.52 35.36
N SER A 200 -10.83 -22.72 35.55
CA SER A 200 -11.41 -22.52 36.86
C SER A 200 -10.80 -23.53 37.84
N ALA A 201 -10.56 -23.11 39.08
CA ALA A 201 -9.93 -23.92 40.14
C ALA A 201 -10.62 -25.26 40.44
N THR A 202 -11.78 -25.52 39.84
CA THR A 202 -12.59 -26.74 40.00
C THR A 202 -12.34 -27.81 38.94
N ALA A 203 -11.63 -27.49 37.84
CA ALA A 203 -11.28 -28.47 36.82
C ALA A 203 -9.91 -29.08 37.11
N GLY A 204 -9.84 -30.02 38.07
CA GLY A 204 -8.66 -30.82 38.36
C GLY A 204 -8.31 -31.72 37.17
N LEU A 205 -7.45 -31.26 36.26
CA LEU A 205 -6.69 -32.16 35.43
C LEU A 205 -5.58 -32.78 36.27
N ARG A 206 -5.83 -34.00 36.74
CA ARG A 206 -4.74 -34.89 37.20
C ARG A 206 -4.03 -35.39 35.94
N LEU A 207 -2.76 -35.06 35.79
CA LEU A 207 -1.85 -35.71 34.84
C LEU A 207 -1.58 -37.13 35.37
#